data_2391566796310a86ace44b227b6376b5
#
_entry.id   2391566796310a86ace44b227b6376b5
#
_cell.length_a   1.000
_cell.length_b   1.000
_cell.length_c   1.000
_cell.angle_alpha   90.00
_cell.angle_beta   90.00
_cell.angle_gamma   90.00
#
_symmetry.space_group_name_H-M   'P 1'
#
loop_
_entity.id
_entity.type
_entity.pdbx_description
1 polymer ?
#
loop_
_entity_poly.entity_id
_entity_poly.type
_entity_poly.pdbx_seq_one_letter_code
_entity_poly.pdbx_strand_id
1 'polypeptide(L)'
;MRITNEADYALRFILVLSDGSQKSAKIISEETGVTLRFALKILRKLSLAEIVGSQQGATGGYFLKRSASAVSLGEIIEIIDGPIQINDCIDDEYICSRMGTDTEDCRIHQFFVKLNEDIRQRLYTATLDQFFRA
;
A
#
# COMPACT_ATOMS: atom_id res chain seq x y z
N MET A 1 7.11 -12.61 -5.64
CA MET A 1 6.48 -11.42 -5.07
C MET A 1 5.06 -11.26 -5.56
N ARG A 2 4.20 -10.83 -4.70
CA ARG A 2 2.81 -10.63 -5.05
C ARG A 2 2.21 -9.55 -4.15
N ILE A 3 1.56 -8.56 -4.75
CA ILE A 3 0.78 -7.58 -4.00
C ILE A 3 -0.47 -8.29 -3.48
N THR A 4 -0.73 -8.19 -2.19
CA THR A 4 -1.86 -8.90 -1.57
C THR A 4 -3.19 -8.32 -2.02
N ASN A 5 -4.27 -9.10 -1.88
CA ASN A 5 -5.62 -8.61 -2.11
C ASN A 5 -5.95 -7.43 -1.18
N GLU A 6 -5.44 -7.47 0.06
CA GLU A 6 -5.64 -6.39 1.02
C GLU A 6 -5.03 -5.07 0.51
N ALA A 7 -3.81 -5.10 -0.01
CA ALA A 7 -3.17 -3.92 -0.61
C ALA A 7 -3.92 -3.45 -1.87
N ASP A 8 -4.37 -4.37 -2.72
CA ASP A 8 -5.18 -4.04 -3.89
C ASP A 8 -6.50 -3.35 -3.49
N TYR A 9 -7.15 -3.86 -2.45
CA TYR A 9 -8.37 -3.26 -1.92
C TYR A 9 -8.12 -1.87 -1.36
N ALA A 10 -6.99 -1.68 -0.66
CA ALA A 10 -6.61 -0.35 -0.17
C ALA A 10 -6.48 0.66 -1.31
N LEU A 11 -5.85 0.27 -2.41
CA LEU A 11 -5.73 1.11 -3.61
C LEU A 11 -7.11 1.44 -4.20
N ARG A 12 -8.03 0.48 -4.24
CA ARG A 12 -9.41 0.72 -4.69
C ARG A 12 -10.13 1.73 -3.80
N PHE A 13 -9.94 1.65 -2.49
CA PHE A 13 -10.55 2.60 -1.55
C PHE A 13 -10.06 4.02 -1.80
N ILE A 14 -8.77 4.17 -2.05
CA ILE A 14 -8.20 5.47 -2.39
C ILE A 14 -8.81 6.03 -3.69
N LEU A 15 -8.97 5.20 -4.72
CA LEU A 15 -9.60 5.61 -5.97
C LEU A 15 -11.05 6.05 -5.77
N VAL A 16 -11.80 5.35 -4.93
CA VAL A 16 -13.20 5.70 -4.61
C VAL A 16 -13.28 7.04 -3.89
N LEU A 17 -12.27 7.39 -3.08
CA LEU A 17 -12.20 8.67 -2.37
C LEU A 17 -11.53 9.78 -3.18
N SER A 18 -11.14 9.50 -4.42
CA SER A 18 -10.40 10.45 -5.27
C SER A 18 -11.21 11.68 -5.69
N ASP A 19 -12.54 11.61 -5.59
CA ASP A 19 -13.43 12.72 -5.90
C ASP A 19 -13.50 13.80 -4.79
N GLY A 20 -12.76 13.59 -3.69
CA GLY A 20 -12.74 14.50 -2.55
C GLY A 20 -13.94 14.37 -1.60
N SER A 21 -14.82 13.41 -1.84
CA SER A 21 -16.00 13.19 -1.00
C SER A 21 -15.67 12.42 0.28
N GLN A 22 -16.55 12.53 1.26
CA GLN A 22 -16.57 11.68 2.44
C GLN A 22 -17.54 10.53 2.18
N LYS A 23 -17.09 9.30 2.44
CA LYS A 23 -17.89 8.10 2.25
C LYS A 23 -17.80 7.22 3.49
N SER A 24 -18.95 6.69 3.93
CA SER A 24 -18.98 5.71 5.02
C SER A 24 -18.28 4.41 4.59
N ALA A 25 -17.85 3.62 5.56
CA ALA A 25 -17.29 2.30 5.30
C ALA A 25 -18.26 1.41 4.51
N LYS A 26 -19.56 1.54 4.79
CA LYS A 26 -20.62 0.81 4.08
C LYS A 26 -20.64 1.17 2.59
N ILE A 27 -20.60 2.45 2.26
CA ILE A 27 -20.59 2.93 0.87
C ILE A 27 -19.31 2.46 0.16
N ILE A 28 -18.16 2.59 0.81
CA ILE A 28 -16.89 2.11 0.28
C ILE A 28 -16.95 0.61 -0.01
N SER A 29 -17.49 -0.16 0.94
CA SER A 29 -17.72 -1.60 0.79
C SER A 29 -18.59 -1.91 -0.44
N GLU A 30 -19.70 -1.22 -0.58
CA GLU A 30 -20.65 -1.42 -1.70
C GLU A 30 -20.02 -1.04 -3.05
N GLU A 31 -19.33 0.08 -3.14
CA GLU A 31 -18.73 0.57 -4.39
C GLU A 31 -17.53 -0.27 -4.84
N THR A 32 -16.81 -0.88 -3.91
CA THR A 32 -15.60 -1.65 -4.21
C THR A 32 -15.84 -3.16 -4.29
N GLY A 33 -16.96 -3.64 -3.79
CA GLY A 33 -17.25 -5.07 -3.70
C GLY A 33 -16.48 -5.80 -2.58
N VAL A 34 -15.89 -5.05 -1.66
CA VAL A 34 -15.16 -5.59 -0.50
C VAL A 34 -16.10 -5.67 0.69
N THR A 35 -16.07 -6.77 1.46
CA THR A 35 -16.94 -6.90 2.64
C THR A 35 -16.69 -5.78 3.63
N LEU A 36 -17.75 -5.37 4.35
CA LEU A 36 -17.65 -4.30 5.34
C LEU A 36 -16.59 -4.59 6.42
N ARG A 37 -16.51 -5.82 6.87
CA ARG A 37 -15.51 -6.24 7.87
C ARG A 37 -14.08 -6.03 7.38
N PHE A 38 -13.82 -6.41 6.13
CA PHE A 38 -12.51 -6.24 5.50
C PHE A 38 -12.20 -4.77 5.25
N ALA A 39 -13.21 -4.02 4.78
CA ALA A 39 -13.08 -2.59 4.55
C ALA A 39 -12.71 -1.83 5.83
N LEU A 40 -13.35 -2.14 6.95
CA LEU A 40 -13.04 -1.51 8.25
C LEU A 40 -11.61 -1.78 8.68
N LYS A 41 -11.13 -3.01 8.49
CA LYS A 41 -9.74 -3.38 8.81
C LYS A 41 -8.73 -2.58 8.00
N ILE A 42 -8.95 -2.46 6.70
CA ILE A 42 -8.06 -1.73 5.79
C ILE A 42 -8.10 -0.22 6.07
N LEU A 43 -9.31 0.32 6.23
CA LEU A 43 -9.50 1.74 6.54
C LEU A 43 -8.84 2.13 7.86
N ARG A 44 -8.85 1.24 8.84
CA ARG A 44 -8.12 1.45 10.10
C ARG A 44 -6.62 1.60 9.88
N LYS A 45 -6.01 0.72 9.08
CA LYS A 45 -4.58 0.80 8.75
C LYS A 45 -4.25 2.11 8.03
N LEU A 46 -5.07 2.48 7.06
CA LEU A 46 -4.89 3.72 6.32
C LEU A 46 -5.08 4.97 7.21
N SER A 47 -6.00 4.90 8.17
CA SER A 47 -6.22 5.99 9.13
C SER A 47 -5.06 6.15 10.09
N LEU A 48 -4.50 5.04 10.59
CA LEU A 48 -3.32 5.06 11.48
C LEU A 48 -2.09 5.64 10.77
N ALA A 49 -1.96 5.41 9.47
CA ALA A 49 -0.90 5.98 8.64
C ALA A 49 -1.22 7.40 8.15
N GLU A 50 -2.36 7.94 8.54
CA GLU A 50 -2.83 9.28 8.17
C GLU A 50 -3.01 9.52 6.66
N ILE A 51 -3.23 8.45 5.91
CA ILE A 51 -3.60 8.52 4.48
C ILE A 51 -5.06 8.95 4.34
N VAL A 52 -5.93 8.35 5.14
CA VAL A 52 -7.34 8.74 5.23
C VAL A 52 -7.63 9.32 6.60
N GLY A 53 -8.55 10.26 6.65
CA GLY A 53 -9.16 10.75 7.88
C GLY A 53 -10.58 10.25 7.98
N SER A 54 -11.18 10.40 9.16
CA SER A 54 -12.58 10.06 9.37
C SER A 54 -13.28 11.15 10.16
N GLN A 55 -14.56 11.34 9.86
CA GLN A 55 -15.43 12.25 10.57
C GLN A 55 -16.69 11.52 10.97
N GLN A 56 -17.10 11.67 12.22
CA GLN A 56 -18.30 11.03 12.73
C GLN A 56 -19.55 11.85 12.45
N GLY A 57 -20.72 11.22 12.53
CA GLY A 57 -22.00 11.84 12.32
C GLY A 57 -22.72 11.35 11.07
N ALA A 58 -23.93 11.84 10.84
CA ALA A 58 -24.80 11.40 9.75
C ALA A 58 -24.23 11.72 8.36
N THR A 59 -23.45 12.80 8.24
CA THR A 59 -22.78 13.21 7.01
C THR A 59 -21.28 12.90 7.02
N GLY A 60 -20.82 12.17 8.03
CA GLY A 60 -19.43 11.79 8.20
C GLY A 60 -19.01 10.64 7.31
N GLY A 61 -17.79 10.19 7.49
CA GLY A 61 -17.19 9.09 6.75
C GLY A 61 -15.71 9.28 6.62
N TYR A 62 -15.13 8.48 5.73
CA TYR A 62 -13.70 8.54 5.43
C TYR A 62 -13.44 9.46 4.24
N PHE A 63 -12.29 10.10 4.25
CA PHE A 63 -11.84 11.01 3.19
C PHE A 63 -10.33 10.95 3.05
N LEU A 64 -9.80 11.34 1.90
CA LEU A 64 -8.35 11.49 1.72
C LEU A 64 -7.84 12.65 2.54
N LYS A 65 -6.95 12.36 3.50
CA LYS A 65 -6.40 13.37 4.40
C LYS A 65 -5.18 14.07 3.80
N ARG A 66 -4.39 13.34 3.01
CA ARG A 66 -3.18 13.87 2.38
C ARG A 66 -3.43 14.16 0.91
N SER A 67 -2.67 15.11 0.38
CA SER A 67 -2.70 15.42 -1.05
C SER A 67 -2.33 14.18 -1.88
N ALA A 68 -3.07 13.94 -2.96
CA ALA A 68 -2.82 12.83 -3.87
C ALA A 68 -1.42 12.87 -4.49
N SER A 69 -0.85 14.07 -4.66
CA SER A 69 0.52 14.24 -5.16
C SER A 69 1.60 13.93 -4.14
N ALA A 70 1.23 13.80 -2.85
CA ALA A 70 2.15 13.52 -1.75
C ALA A 70 2.12 12.05 -1.30
N VAL A 71 1.27 11.23 -1.89
CA VAL A 71 1.12 9.81 -1.54
C VAL A 71 1.39 8.96 -2.77
N SER A 72 2.21 7.92 -2.61
CA SER A 72 2.56 7.00 -3.70
C SER A 72 1.90 5.63 -3.53
N LEU A 73 1.85 4.87 -4.64
CA LEU A 73 1.43 3.47 -4.60
C LEU A 73 2.35 2.65 -3.68
N GLY A 74 3.65 2.93 -3.71
CA GLY A 74 4.63 2.23 -2.86
C GLY A 74 4.34 2.43 -1.38
N GLU A 75 4.00 3.65 -0.97
CA GLU A 75 3.65 3.96 0.42
C GLU A 75 2.41 3.17 0.87
N ILE A 76 1.35 3.16 0.07
CA ILE A 76 0.13 2.41 0.38
C ILE A 76 0.43 0.91 0.51
N ILE A 77 1.17 0.35 -0.44
CA ILE A 77 1.51 -1.08 -0.43
C ILE A 77 2.32 -1.44 0.82
N GLU A 78 3.32 -0.63 1.18
CA GLU A 78 4.15 -0.90 2.37
C GLU A 78 3.39 -0.70 3.68
N ILE A 79 2.42 0.19 3.73
CA ILE A 79 1.53 0.33 4.89
C ILE A 79 0.73 -0.95 5.13
N ILE A 80 0.23 -1.56 4.08
CA ILE A 80 -0.64 -2.74 4.17
C ILE A 80 0.15 -4.04 4.27
N ASP A 81 1.15 -4.23 3.39
CA ASP A 81 1.86 -5.50 3.23
C ASP A 81 3.20 -5.55 3.99
N GLY A 82 3.68 -4.40 4.47
CA GLY A 82 5.05 -4.28 4.95
C GLY A 82 6.04 -4.02 3.82
N PRO A 83 7.35 -4.06 4.11
CA PRO A 83 8.38 -3.70 3.13
C PRO A 83 8.27 -4.48 1.82
N ILE A 84 8.45 -3.80 0.71
CA ILE A 84 8.47 -4.42 -0.62
C ILE A 84 9.74 -5.24 -0.75
N GLN A 85 9.57 -6.56 -0.81
CA GLN A 85 10.66 -7.53 -0.92
C GLN A 85 10.30 -8.59 -1.95
N ILE A 86 11.03 -8.63 -3.04
CA ILE A 86 10.76 -9.58 -4.13
C ILE A 86 11.35 -10.96 -3.88
N ASN A 87 12.26 -11.08 -2.92
CA ASN A 87 12.90 -12.34 -2.54
C ASN A 87 13.26 -12.29 -1.05
N ASP A 88 13.21 -13.43 -0.40
CA ASP A 88 13.48 -13.55 1.04
C ASP A 88 14.86 -13.03 1.43
N CYS A 89 15.87 -13.19 0.58
CA CYS A 89 17.22 -12.74 0.86
C CYS A 89 17.40 -11.23 0.89
N ILE A 90 16.39 -10.45 0.55
CA ILE A 90 16.38 -8.99 0.72
C ILE A 90 16.25 -8.61 2.20
N ASP A 91 15.59 -9.45 2.98
CA ASP A 91 15.42 -9.23 4.41
C ASP A 91 16.77 -9.33 5.14
N ASP A 92 17.08 -8.33 5.95
CA ASP A 92 18.34 -8.27 6.71
C ASP A 92 18.48 -9.42 7.71
N GLU A 93 17.36 -9.99 8.17
CA GLU A 93 17.34 -11.12 9.09
C GLU A 93 17.40 -12.49 8.40
N TYR A 94 17.40 -12.50 7.06
CA TYR A 94 17.40 -13.74 6.30
C TYR A 94 18.71 -14.50 6.45
N ILE A 95 18.62 -15.81 6.69
CA ILE A 95 19.75 -16.71 6.75
C ILE A 95 19.70 -17.64 5.54
N CYS A 96 20.66 -17.45 4.62
CA CYS A 96 20.76 -18.28 3.42
C CYS A 96 21.32 -19.66 3.77
N SER A 97 20.66 -20.73 3.30
CA SER A 97 21.13 -22.11 3.51
C SER A 97 22.52 -22.36 2.90
N ARG A 98 22.92 -21.57 1.88
CA ARG A 98 24.19 -21.69 1.19
C ARG A 98 25.26 -20.74 1.76
N MET A 99 24.90 -19.48 2.03
CA MET A 99 25.85 -18.40 2.38
C MET A 99 25.77 -17.99 3.86
N GLY A 100 24.83 -18.55 4.63
CA GLY A 100 24.59 -18.10 6.00
C GLY A 100 24.07 -16.66 6.02
N THR A 101 24.67 -15.82 6.87
CA THR A 101 24.31 -14.40 7.00
C THR A 101 25.08 -13.50 6.01
N ASP A 102 26.13 -14.04 5.38
CA ASP A 102 26.98 -13.29 4.45
C ASP A 102 26.52 -13.53 3.00
N THR A 103 25.56 -12.77 2.56
CA THR A 103 24.99 -12.84 1.21
C THR A 103 25.58 -11.83 0.25
N GLU A 104 26.46 -10.95 0.71
CA GLU A 104 27.01 -9.85 -0.09
C GLU A 104 27.75 -10.33 -1.34
N ASP A 105 28.47 -11.45 -1.23
CA ASP A 105 29.22 -12.03 -2.34
C ASP A 105 28.34 -12.88 -3.29
N CYS A 106 27.07 -13.06 -2.99
CA CYS A 106 26.16 -13.81 -3.85
C CYS A 106 25.67 -12.93 -5.02
N ARG A 107 26.04 -13.30 -6.25
CA ARG A 107 25.66 -12.53 -7.45
C ARG A 107 24.16 -12.50 -7.68
N ILE A 108 23.44 -13.59 -7.34
CA ILE A 108 21.99 -13.64 -7.43
C ILE A 108 21.38 -12.68 -6.43
N HIS A 109 21.88 -12.66 -5.20
CA HIS A 109 21.45 -11.71 -4.18
C HIS A 109 21.65 -10.26 -4.65
N GLN A 110 22.83 -9.93 -5.16
CA GLN A 110 23.12 -8.60 -5.68
C GLN A 110 22.15 -8.17 -6.77
N PHE A 111 21.81 -9.09 -7.67
CA PHE A 111 20.83 -8.83 -8.73
C PHE A 111 19.44 -8.52 -8.14
N PHE A 112 18.96 -9.32 -7.19
CA PHE A 112 17.66 -9.12 -6.60
C PHE A 112 17.59 -7.89 -5.71
N VAL A 113 18.65 -7.53 -5.01
CA VAL A 113 18.73 -6.27 -4.25
C VAL A 113 18.50 -5.09 -5.19
N LYS A 114 19.21 -5.06 -6.31
CA LYS A 114 19.07 -3.97 -7.29
C LYS A 114 17.68 -3.96 -7.94
N LEU A 115 17.17 -5.12 -8.33
CA LEU A 115 15.83 -5.23 -8.91
C LEU A 115 14.77 -4.77 -7.91
N ASN A 116 14.92 -5.15 -6.65
CA ASN A 116 14.00 -4.72 -5.59
C ASN A 116 13.99 -3.20 -5.43
N GLU A 117 15.16 -2.58 -5.44
CA GLU A 117 15.27 -1.12 -5.40
C GLU A 117 14.60 -0.45 -6.60
N ASP A 118 14.80 -0.99 -7.80
CA ASP A 118 14.18 -0.46 -9.01
C ASP A 118 12.66 -0.53 -8.95
N ILE A 119 12.11 -1.65 -8.50
CA ILE A 119 10.66 -1.83 -8.32
C ILE A 119 10.14 -0.87 -7.26
N ARG A 120 10.80 -0.80 -6.11
CA ARG A 120 10.42 0.07 -5.01
C ARG A 120 10.43 1.55 -5.44
N GLN A 121 11.48 1.97 -6.12
CA GLN A 121 11.58 3.34 -6.64
C GLN A 121 10.45 3.66 -7.61
N ARG A 122 10.14 2.74 -8.53
CA ARG A 122 9.05 2.94 -9.48
C ARG A 122 7.71 3.07 -8.77
N LEU A 123 7.45 2.27 -7.75
CA LEU A 123 6.22 2.35 -6.97
C LEU A 123 6.13 3.63 -6.14
N TYR A 124 7.24 4.09 -5.60
CA TYR A 124 7.29 5.34 -4.80
C TYR A 124 7.23 6.61 -5.65
N THR A 125 7.60 6.56 -6.92
CA THR A 125 7.44 7.70 -7.83
C THR A 125 6.06 7.75 -8.49
N ALA A 126 5.27 6.68 -8.37
CA ALA A 126 3.90 6.59 -8.87
C ALA A 126 2.94 7.19 -7.83
N THR A 127 2.70 8.50 -7.91
CA THR A 127 1.80 9.20 -6.98
C THR A 127 0.35 9.05 -7.36
N LEU A 128 -0.56 9.14 -6.38
CA LEU A 128 -1.98 8.86 -6.55
C LEU A 128 -2.66 9.74 -7.59
N ASP A 129 -2.24 11.01 -7.70
CA ASP A 129 -2.81 11.95 -8.66
C ASP A 129 -2.67 11.49 -10.12
N GLN A 130 -1.66 10.66 -10.42
CA GLN A 130 -1.46 10.08 -11.76
C GLN A 130 -2.57 9.10 -12.15
N PHE A 131 -3.32 8.58 -11.19
CA PHE A 131 -4.35 7.55 -11.39
C PHE A 131 -5.76 8.08 -11.20
N PHE A 132 -5.90 9.31 -10.72
CA PHE A 132 -7.21 9.92 -10.54
C PHE A 132 -7.70 10.49 -11.86
N ARG A 133 -8.99 10.32 -12.11
CA ARG A 133 -9.61 10.93 -13.27
C ARG A 133 -9.81 12.44 -13.05
N ALA A 134 -9.55 13.21 -14.08
CA ALA A 134 -9.79 14.63 -14.07
C ALA A 134 -11.30 14.93 -13.97
#